data_b6eefee8b9e4aded17099927ef877e5a
#
_entry.id   b6eefee8b9e4aded17099927ef877e5a
#
_cell.length_a   1.000
_cell.length_b   1.000
_cell.length_c   1.000
_cell.angle_alpha   90.00
_cell.angle_beta   90.00
_cell.angle_gamma   90.00
#
_symmetry.space_group_name_H-M   'P 1'
#
loop_
_entity.id
_entity.type
_entity.pdbx_description
1 polymer ?
#
loop_
_entity_poly.entity_id
_entity_poly.type
_entity_poly.pdbx_seq_one_letter_code
_entity_poly.pdbx_strand_id
1 'polypeptide(L)'
;MGPVKRFERIFLATDGSEQSQAAVDATIAIAKSPTVRVRVGHVWNLEVHHRHGRWDVEVRSEAQKLVDATVMRLLGAGVMAEPQIIRSDSDHVAVAIAIEAREFGADLVVIGSRGLSDWRSLTQHSISHQLLCAVDCPVLIARARRKEASRTVAKVVMAIAGGDDVEPAARAAAAAGLPDASVTVVHVRQALFGEQGFAYVESNDEMRQTMARACQMLIDSGVTVQGMVAHQGPVAEAVAQIAKDLNADLIVIGSSRMGDIGSLLLGSVSHDLLHMTDRPVLVAERVPA
;
A
#
# COMPACT_ATOMS: atom_id res chain seq x y z
N MET A 1 23.38 4.59 -3.38
CA MET A 1 21.94 4.79 -3.67
C MET A 1 21.75 6.25 -4.06
N GLY A 2 21.03 6.56 -5.13
CA GLY A 2 20.68 7.95 -5.47
C GLY A 2 19.68 8.53 -4.46
N PRO A 3 19.49 9.86 -4.41
CA PRO A 3 18.52 10.46 -3.50
C PRO A 3 17.13 9.88 -3.74
N VAL A 4 16.46 9.46 -2.67
CA VAL A 4 15.09 8.96 -2.78
C VAL A 4 14.21 10.11 -3.19
N LYS A 5 13.47 9.90 -4.27
CA LYS A 5 12.46 10.86 -4.73
C LYS A 5 11.14 10.58 -4.03
N ARG A 6 10.38 11.63 -3.74
CA ARG A 6 8.97 11.51 -3.36
C ARG A 6 8.17 10.89 -4.50
N PHE A 7 7.00 10.37 -4.18
CA PHE A 7 6.04 10.00 -5.22
C PHE A 7 5.64 11.26 -6.02
N GLU A 8 5.76 11.17 -7.33
CA GLU A 8 5.47 12.28 -8.27
C GLU A 8 4.23 12.01 -9.12
N ARG A 9 3.91 10.74 -9.36
CA ARG A 9 2.81 10.32 -10.23
C ARG A 9 1.96 9.26 -9.53
N ILE A 10 0.88 9.70 -8.91
CA ILE A 10 0.01 8.84 -8.12
C ILE A 10 -1.21 8.44 -8.94
N PHE A 11 -1.47 7.15 -9.06
CA PHE A 11 -2.72 6.64 -9.61
C PHE A 11 -3.68 6.30 -8.47
N LEU A 12 -4.78 7.06 -8.35
CA LEU A 12 -5.82 6.84 -7.35
C LEU A 12 -7.00 6.12 -7.99
N ALA A 13 -7.24 4.86 -7.61
CA ALA A 13 -8.44 4.13 -8.02
C ALA A 13 -9.58 4.35 -7.03
N THR A 14 -10.75 4.72 -7.54
CA THR A 14 -11.95 5.01 -6.74
C THR A 14 -13.19 4.34 -7.33
N ASP A 15 -14.07 3.85 -6.47
CA ASP A 15 -15.40 3.34 -6.79
C ASP A 15 -16.53 4.20 -6.17
N GLY A 16 -16.16 5.35 -5.58
CA GLY A 16 -17.10 6.25 -4.91
C GLY A 16 -17.56 5.80 -3.53
N SER A 17 -17.18 4.62 -3.07
CA SER A 17 -17.54 4.10 -1.76
C SER A 17 -16.91 4.91 -0.62
N GLU A 18 -17.42 4.74 0.61
CA GLU A 18 -16.84 5.35 1.81
C GLU A 18 -15.37 4.92 1.99
N GLN A 19 -15.04 3.70 1.62
CA GLN A 19 -13.69 3.16 1.70
C GLN A 19 -12.75 3.84 0.69
N SER A 20 -13.24 4.19 -0.49
CA SER A 20 -12.46 4.95 -1.46
C SER A 20 -12.22 6.41 -1.02
N GLN A 21 -13.07 6.96 -0.13
CA GLN A 21 -12.79 8.27 0.48
C GLN A 21 -11.53 8.23 1.35
N ALA A 22 -11.25 7.12 2.03
CA ALA A 22 -10.00 6.95 2.77
C ALA A 22 -8.77 6.96 1.84
N ALA A 23 -8.91 6.43 0.62
CA ALA A 23 -7.86 6.49 -0.40
C ALA A 23 -7.61 7.93 -0.86
N VAL A 24 -8.67 8.74 -1.02
CA VAL A 24 -8.55 10.18 -1.32
C VAL A 24 -7.80 10.91 -0.20
N ASP A 25 -8.16 10.66 1.07
CA ASP A 25 -7.50 11.28 2.22
C ASP A 25 -6.02 10.89 2.32
N ALA A 26 -5.71 9.61 2.10
CA ALA A 26 -4.34 9.12 2.09
C ALA A 26 -3.54 9.74 0.93
N THR A 27 -4.15 9.91 -0.24
CA THR A 27 -3.53 10.58 -1.38
C THR A 27 -3.20 12.04 -1.03
N ILE A 28 -4.13 12.78 -0.45
CA ILE A 28 -3.91 14.18 0.02
C ILE A 28 -2.78 14.23 1.05
N ALA A 29 -2.70 13.26 1.96
CA ALA A 29 -1.67 13.22 2.98
C ALA A 29 -0.26 13.00 2.42
N ILE A 30 -0.12 12.30 1.29
CA ILE A 30 1.15 11.99 0.64
C ILE A 30 1.51 13.03 -0.43
N ALA A 31 0.53 13.50 -1.20
CA ALA A 31 0.72 14.40 -2.35
C ALA A 31 0.96 15.87 -1.93
N LYS A 32 1.98 16.13 -1.12
CA LYS A 32 2.24 17.47 -0.55
C LYS A 32 3.10 18.39 -1.39
N SER A 33 3.67 17.89 -2.48
CA SER A 33 4.45 18.72 -3.39
C SER A 33 3.57 19.22 -4.54
N PRO A 34 3.73 20.49 -4.97
CA PRO A 34 3.00 21.01 -6.13
C PRO A 34 3.38 20.32 -7.45
N THR A 35 4.47 19.55 -7.44
CA THR A 35 4.92 18.76 -8.61
C THR A 35 4.19 17.43 -8.74
N VAL A 36 3.50 16.96 -7.68
CA VAL A 36 2.77 15.70 -7.70
C VAL A 36 1.60 15.80 -8.66
N ARG A 37 1.44 14.79 -9.50
CA ARG A 37 0.31 14.61 -10.40
C ARG A 37 -0.49 13.40 -9.98
N VAL A 38 -1.80 13.57 -9.82
CA VAL A 38 -2.70 12.47 -9.48
C VAL A 38 -3.61 12.20 -10.66
N ARG A 39 -3.67 10.94 -11.11
CA ARG A 39 -4.71 10.47 -12.02
C ARG A 39 -5.76 9.72 -11.22
N VAL A 40 -7.00 10.20 -11.27
CA VAL A 40 -8.14 9.57 -10.58
C VAL A 40 -8.82 8.63 -11.57
N GLY A 41 -8.67 7.32 -11.34
CA GLY A 41 -9.24 6.27 -12.17
C GLY A 41 -10.49 5.65 -11.56
N HIS A 42 -11.55 5.51 -12.36
CA HIS A 42 -12.73 4.73 -12.04
C HIS A 42 -12.98 3.72 -13.15
N VAL A 43 -13.17 2.46 -12.75
CA VAL A 43 -13.47 1.39 -13.71
C VAL A 43 -14.97 1.32 -13.92
N TRP A 44 -15.36 1.69 -15.14
CA TRP A 44 -16.73 1.56 -15.61
C TRP A 44 -16.99 0.14 -16.10
N ASN A 45 -17.76 -0.61 -15.30
CA ASN A 45 -18.00 -2.03 -15.54
C ASN A 45 -19.05 -2.26 -16.63
N LEU A 46 -18.73 -3.20 -17.50
CA LEU A 46 -19.65 -3.77 -18.48
C LEU A 46 -20.02 -5.19 -18.05
N GLU A 47 -21.28 -5.45 -17.79
CA GLU A 47 -21.76 -6.83 -17.68
C GLU A 47 -22.06 -7.41 -19.06
N VAL A 48 -21.52 -8.61 -19.32
CA VAL A 48 -21.80 -9.38 -20.54
C VAL A 48 -22.81 -10.48 -20.23
N HIS A 49 -24.07 -10.25 -20.57
CA HIS A 49 -25.08 -11.31 -20.51
C HIS A 49 -25.05 -12.10 -21.82
N HIS A 50 -24.71 -13.39 -21.76
CA HIS A 50 -24.59 -14.28 -22.93
C HIS A 50 -25.85 -14.38 -23.79
N ARG A 51 -27.04 -13.99 -23.27
CA ARG A 51 -28.33 -14.06 -24.00
C ARG A 51 -28.87 -12.72 -24.51
N HIS A 52 -28.39 -11.58 -23.98
CA HIS A 52 -29.01 -10.27 -24.25
C HIS A 52 -28.03 -9.16 -24.63
N GLY A 53 -26.75 -9.47 -24.84
CA GLY A 53 -25.76 -8.48 -25.19
C GLY A 53 -25.04 -7.85 -23.98
N ARG A 54 -24.28 -6.78 -24.24
CA ARG A 54 -23.56 -6.04 -23.21
C ARG A 54 -24.45 -4.93 -22.66
N TRP A 55 -24.57 -4.85 -21.35
CA TRP A 55 -25.28 -3.78 -20.65
C TRP A 55 -24.33 -3.05 -19.72
N ASP A 56 -24.43 -1.73 -19.68
CA ASP A 56 -23.70 -0.94 -18.72
C ASP A 56 -24.39 -1.06 -17.35
N VAL A 57 -23.67 -1.54 -16.35
CA VAL A 57 -24.16 -1.64 -14.97
C VAL A 57 -24.30 -0.24 -14.35
N GLU A 58 -23.48 0.68 -14.83
CA GLU A 58 -23.43 2.06 -14.41
C GLU A 58 -23.59 2.97 -15.63
N VAL A 59 -24.32 4.07 -15.48
CA VAL A 59 -24.42 5.06 -16.55
C VAL A 59 -23.12 5.87 -16.62
N ARG A 60 -22.51 5.96 -17.80
CA ARG A 60 -21.24 6.70 -18.01
C ARG A 60 -21.23 8.09 -17.37
N SER A 61 -22.39 8.79 -17.38
CA SER A 61 -22.49 10.10 -16.76
C SER A 61 -22.38 10.07 -15.23
N GLU A 62 -22.71 8.95 -14.58
CA GLU A 62 -22.55 8.77 -13.14
C GLU A 62 -21.09 8.49 -12.79
N ALA A 63 -20.44 7.61 -13.56
CA ALA A 63 -19.01 7.38 -13.48
C ALA A 63 -18.21 8.69 -13.62
N GLN A 64 -18.57 9.51 -14.61
CA GLN A 64 -17.93 10.81 -14.81
C GLN A 64 -18.12 11.75 -13.62
N LYS A 65 -19.34 11.89 -13.10
CA LYS A 65 -19.63 12.72 -11.92
C LYS A 65 -18.82 12.29 -10.69
N LEU A 66 -18.67 10.97 -10.49
CA LEU A 66 -17.91 10.41 -9.39
C LEU A 66 -16.43 10.80 -9.46
N VAL A 67 -15.82 10.62 -10.63
CA VAL A 67 -14.42 10.98 -10.86
C VAL A 67 -14.21 12.47 -10.74
N ASP A 68 -15.10 13.29 -11.37
CA ASP A 68 -15.02 14.74 -11.31
C ASP A 68 -15.14 15.26 -9.86
N ALA A 69 -16.06 14.70 -9.06
CA ALA A 69 -16.19 15.05 -7.64
C ALA A 69 -14.91 14.72 -6.85
N THR A 70 -14.29 13.59 -7.14
CA THR A 70 -13.03 13.19 -6.51
C THR A 70 -11.88 14.12 -6.92
N VAL A 71 -11.78 14.46 -8.20
CA VAL A 71 -10.81 15.43 -8.74
C VAL A 71 -10.98 16.79 -8.07
N MET A 72 -12.22 17.30 -7.99
CA MET A 72 -12.53 18.59 -7.34
C MET A 72 -12.11 18.60 -5.86
N ARG A 73 -12.27 17.48 -5.15
CA ARG A 73 -11.82 17.36 -3.76
C ARG A 73 -10.30 17.44 -3.65
N LEU A 74 -9.57 16.78 -4.53
CA LEU A 74 -8.10 16.83 -4.58
C LEU A 74 -7.60 18.24 -4.92
N LEU A 75 -8.18 18.87 -5.93
CA LEU A 75 -7.87 20.25 -6.32
C LEU A 75 -8.15 21.24 -5.17
N GLY A 76 -9.27 21.07 -4.46
CA GLY A 76 -9.61 21.85 -3.28
C GLY A 76 -8.62 21.68 -2.11
N ALA A 77 -7.90 20.57 -2.08
CA ALA A 77 -6.80 20.30 -1.14
C ALA A 77 -5.41 20.75 -1.67
N GLY A 78 -5.36 21.38 -2.85
CA GLY A 78 -4.12 21.85 -3.48
C GLY A 78 -3.34 20.77 -4.24
N VAL A 79 -3.93 19.61 -4.50
CA VAL A 79 -3.33 18.50 -5.23
C VAL A 79 -3.77 18.55 -6.69
N MET A 80 -2.80 18.58 -7.62
CA MET A 80 -3.07 18.54 -9.06
C MET A 80 -3.60 17.18 -9.47
N ALA A 81 -4.83 17.13 -9.97
CA ALA A 81 -5.50 15.89 -10.33
C ALA A 81 -6.21 15.96 -11.67
N GLU A 82 -6.30 14.84 -12.37
CA GLU A 82 -7.01 14.67 -13.65
C GLU A 82 -7.91 13.43 -13.60
N PRO A 83 -9.06 13.44 -14.31
CA PRO A 83 -9.99 12.32 -14.34
C PRO A 83 -9.59 11.27 -15.39
N GLN A 84 -9.90 9.98 -15.11
CA GLN A 84 -9.77 8.87 -16.03
C GLN A 84 -10.92 7.90 -15.86
N ILE A 85 -11.71 7.68 -16.91
CA ILE A 85 -12.71 6.60 -16.96
C ILE A 85 -12.09 5.40 -17.70
N ILE A 86 -12.05 4.26 -17.01
CA ILE A 86 -11.47 3.02 -17.52
C ILE A 86 -12.62 2.10 -17.90
N ARG A 87 -12.64 1.63 -19.12
CA ARG A 87 -13.65 0.66 -19.56
C ARG A 87 -13.13 -0.76 -19.38
N SER A 88 -13.80 -1.56 -18.56
CA SER A 88 -13.45 -2.96 -18.34
C SER A 88 -14.68 -3.80 -18.04
N ASP A 89 -14.56 -5.12 -18.11
CA ASP A 89 -15.53 -6.04 -17.54
C ASP A 89 -15.23 -6.32 -16.05
N SER A 90 -16.18 -6.92 -15.35
CA SER A 90 -16.10 -7.16 -13.91
C SER A 90 -14.94 -8.04 -13.48
N ASP A 91 -14.46 -8.91 -14.37
CA ASP A 91 -13.44 -9.92 -14.05
C ASP A 91 -12.00 -9.37 -14.18
N HIS A 92 -11.82 -8.23 -14.86
CA HIS A 92 -10.51 -7.67 -15.21
C HIS A 92 -10.23 -6.29 -14.60
N VAL A 93 -10.96 -5.89 -13.58
CA VAL A 93 -10.85 -4.56 -12.94
C VAL A 93 -9.42 -4.26 -12.49
N ALA A 94 -8.77 -5.18 -11.78
CA ALA A 94 -7.40 -4.97 -11.30
C ALA A 94 -6.39 -4.85 -12.44
N VAL A 95 -6.54 -5.65 -13.49
CA VAL A 95 -5.68 -5.59 -14.68
C VAL A 95 -5.88 -4.28 -15.42
N ALA A 96 -7.11 -3.82 -15.58
CA ALA A 96 -7.42 -2.54 -16.22
C ALA A 96 -6.81 -1.36 -15.46
N ILE A 97 -6.91 -1.36 -14.11
CA ILE A 97 -6.24 -0.37 -13.26
C ILE A 97 -4.72 -0.43 -13.44
N ALA A 98 -4.12 -1.62 -13.47
CA ALA A 98 -2.67 -1.78 -13.61
C ALA A 98 -2.15 -1.27 -14.96
N ILE A 99 -2.88 -1.50 -16.04
CA ILE A 99 -2.56 -0.99 -17.38
C ILE A 99 -2.57 0.54 -17.38
N GLU A 100 -3.64 1.16 -16.89
CA GLU A 100 -3.77 2.61 -16.84
C GLU A 100 -2.75 3.27 -15.91
N ALA A 101 -2.43 2.64 -14.77
CA ALA A 101 -1.39 3.11 -13.87
C ALA A 101 -0.01 3.09 -14.57
N ARG A 102 0.29 2.01 -15.31
CA ARG A 102 1.53 1.88 -16.10
C ARG A 102 1.59 2.91 -17.23
N GLU A 103 0.51 3.11 -17.98
CA GLU A 103 0.44 4.11 -19.07
C GLU A 103 0.59 5.55 -18.53
N PHE A 104 0.07 5.80 -17.33
CA PHE A 104 0.31 7.05 -16.62
C PHE A 104 1.76 7.20 -16.16
N GLY A 105 2.50 6.10 -16.02
CA GLY A 105 3.83 6.05 -15.42
C GLY A 105 3.74 6.29 -13.90
N ALA A 106 2.74 5.69 -13.26
CA ALA A 106 2.55 5.82 -11.82
C ALA A 106 3.73 5.24 -11.03
N ASP A 107 4.20 5.97 -10.05
CA ASP A 107 5.20 5.54 -9.06
C ASP A 107 4.54 5.15 -7.72
N LEU A 108 3.23 5.35 -7.61
CA LEU A 108 2.38 4.88 -6.52
C LEU A 108 0.96 4.61 -7.03
N VAL A 109 0.40 3.48 -6.67
CA VAL A 109 -1.05 3.22 -6.82
C VAL A 109 -1.71 3.30 -5.45
N VAL A 110 -2.83 4.02 -5.35
CA VAL A 110 -3.61 4.16 -4.11
C VAL A 110 -5.00 3.59 -4.32
N ILE A 111 -5.42 2.73 -3.41
CA ILE A 111 -6.77 2.13 -3.41
C ILE A 111 -7.38 2.16 -2.02
N GLY A 112 -8.71 2.19 -1.95
CA GLY A 112 -9.44 1.92 -0.71
C GLY A 112 -9.54 0.42 -0.43
N SER A 113 -9.50 0.03 0.84
CA SER A 113 -9.85 -1.33 1.24
C SER A 113 -11.26 -1.34 1.83
N ARG A 114 -12.07 -2.33 1.46
CA ARG A 114 -13.37 -2.59 2.11
C ARG A 114 -13.12 -2.95 3.58
N GLY A 115 -13.99 -2.49 4.49
CA GLY A 115 -13.82 -2.68 5.94
C GLY A 115 -13.76 -4.16 6.38
N LEU A 116 -13.40 -4.39 7.65
CA LEU A 116 -13.23 -5.73 8.26
C LEU A 116 -14.45 -6.66 8.10
N SER A 117 -15.67 -6.11 7.93
CA SER A 117 -16.91 -6.88 7.78
C SER A 117 -17.01 -7.63 6.45
N ASP A 118 -16.51 -7.02 5.36
CA ASP A 118 -16.58 -7.62 4.02
C ASP A 118 -15.33 -8.44 3.70
N TRP A 119 -14.30 -8.32 4.52
CA TRP A 119 -13.02 -8.95 4.32
C TRP A 119 -13.02 -10.47 4.57
N ARG A 120 -13.98 -10.99 5.33
CA ARG A 120 -14.15 -12.44 5.52
C ARG A 120 -14.49 -13.20 4.23
N SER A 121 -14.93 -12.48 3.19
CA SER A 121 -15.18 -13.03 1.86
C SER A 121 -13.98 -12.88 0.90
N LEU A 122 -12.85 -12.33 1.36
CA LEU A 122 -11.65 -12.15 0.54
C LEU A 122 -10.96 -13.50 0.30
N THR A 123 -11.49 -14.19 -0.67
CA THR A 123 -10.78 -15.19 -1.45
C THR A 123 -9.65 -14.50 -2.24
N GLN A 124 -8.75 -15.26 -2.84
CA GLN A 124 -7.67 -14.84 -3.73
C GLN A 124 -8.11 -13.93 -4.90
N HIS A 125 -9.38 -13.56 -4.98
CA HIS A 125 -10.04 -12.80 -6.02
C HIS A 125 -10.29 -11.33 -5.67
N SER A 126 -9.78 -10.80 -4.53
CA SER A 126 -9.99 -9.39 -4.22
C SER A 126 -9.20 -8.50 -5.19
N ILE A 127 -9.81 -7.38 -5.61
CA ILE A 127 -9.17 -6.38 -6.49
C ILE A 127 -7.84 -5.92 -5.91
N SER A 128 -7.76 -5.70 -4.60
CA SER A 128 -6.52 -5.29 -3.93
C SER A 128 -5.41 -6.33 -4.07
N HIS A 129 -5.74 -7.62 -3.90
CA HIS A 129 -4.76 -8.70 -4.05
C HIS A 129 -4.29 -8.84 -5.50
N GLN A 130 -5.23 -8.84 -6.44
CA GLN A 130 -4.91 -8.92 -7.87
C GLN A 130 -4.07 -7.71 -8.32
N LEU A 131 -4.37 -6.51 -7.81
CA LEU A 131 -3.66 -5.29 -8.15
C LEU A 131 -2.21 -5.33 -7.63
N LEU A 132 -1.98 -5.77 -6.39
CA LEU A 132 -0.64 -5.97 -5.84
C LEU A 132 0.21 -6.93 -6.68
N CYS A 133 -0.44 -7.85 -7.40
CA CYS A 133 0.22 -8.77 -8.31
C CYS A 133 0.45 -8.21 -9.71
N ALA A 134 -0.34 -7.23 -10.12
CA ALA A 134 -0.39 -6.72 -11.49
C ALA A 134 0.44 -5.44 -11.72
N VAL A 135 0.78 -4.69 -10.67
CA VAL A 135 1.55 -3.45 -10.78
C VAL A 135 3.02 -3.64 -10.42
N ASP A 136 3.87 -2.82 -11.02
CA ASP A 136 5.33 -2.82 -10.82
C ASP A 136 5.80 -1.68 -9.89
N CYS A 137 4.87 -1.01 -9.20
CA CYS A 137 5.15 0.08 -8.28
C CYS A 137 4.50 -0.17 -6.91
N PRO A 138 4.88 0.54 -5.84
CA PRO A 138 4.25 0.45 -4.54
C PRO A 138 2.74 0.65 -4.60
N VAL A 139 2.01 -0.07 -3.72
CA VAL A 139 0.55 0.05 -3.59
C VAL A 139 0.19 0.48 -2.17
N LEU A 140 -0.49 1.60 -2.04
CA LEU A 140 -1.07 2.05 -0.78
C LEU A 140 -2.51 1.57 -0.67
N ILE A 141 -2.77 0.74 0.32
CA ILE A 141 -4.11 0.28 0.68
C ILE A 141 -4.60 1.14 1.83
N ALA A 142 -5.47 2.10 1.50
CA ALA A 142 -6.03 3.01 2.48
C ALA A 142 -7.21 2.37 3.21
N ARG A 143 -7.33 2.69 4.49
CA ARG A 143 -8.41 2.21 5.35
C ARG A 143 -9.14 3.39 5.98
N ALA A 144 -10.45 3.27 6.13
CA ALA A 144 -11.24 4.26 6.83
C ALA A 144 -10.78 4.30 8.30
N ARG A 145 -10.02 5.33 8.66
CA ARG A 145 -9.63 5.58 10.05
C ARG A 145 -10.82 6.07 10.86
N ARG A 146 -10.89 5.66 12.11
CA ARG A 146 -11.74 6.35 13.10
C ARG A 146 -11.39 7.85 13.10
N LYS A 147 -12.36 8.68 12.91
CA LYS A 147 -12.56 10.14 12.96
C LYS A 147 -11.38 11.14 13.08
N GLU A 148 -10.15 10.72 13.31
CA GLU A 148 -8.96 11.58 13.49
C GLU A 148 -7.85 11.24 12.49
N ALA A 149 -8.19 11.14 11.21
CA ALA A 149 -7.16 10.97 10.19
C ALA A 149 -6.25 12.20 10.18
N SER A 150 -4.98 12.02 10.54
CA SER A 150 -3.97 13.06 10.36
C SER A 150 -3.94 13.46 8.88
N ARG A 151 -4.00 14.76 8.61
CA ARG A 151 -3.85 15.29 7.25
C ARG A 151 -2.42 15.17 6.73
N THR A 152 -1.54 14.58 7.53
CA THR A 152 -0.12 14.44 7.20
C THR A 152 0.39 13.08 7.67
N VAL A 153 1.25 12.47 6.87
CA VAL A 153 2.02 11.30 7.31
C VAL A 153 3.19 11.82 8.15
N ALA A 154 3.09 11.73 9.45
CA ALA A 154 4.11 12.20 10.40
C ALA A 154 4.85 11.04 11.09
N LYS A 155 4.20 9.91 11.28
CA LYS A 155 4.76 8.74 11.96
C LYS A 155 4.58 7.50 11.08
N VAL A 156 5.69 6.91 10.68
CA VAL A 156 5.71 5.71 9.83
C VAL A 156 6.30 4.55 10.62
N VAL A 157 5.63 3.42 10.60
CA VAL A 157 6.21 2.13 11.03
C VAL A 157 6.63 1.37 9.78
N MET A 158 7.91 1.07 9.64
CA MET A 158 8.45 0.26 8.56
C MET A 158 8.81 -1.11 9.10
N ALA A 159 8.08 -2.13 8.68
CA ALA A 159 8.35 -3.52 9.04
C ALA A 159 9.16 -4.21 7.95
N ILE A 160 10.25 -4.86 8.36
CA ILE A 160 11.19 -5.58 7.49
C ILE A 160 11.37 -7.01 7.97
N ALA A 161 11.53 -7.93 7.03
CA ALA A 161 11.86 -9.33 7.32
C ALA A 161 13.35 -9.65 7.11
N GLY A 162 14.03 -8.86 6.30
CA GLY A 162 15.45 -9.07 5.93
C GLY A 162 15.60 -9.44 4.46
N GLY A 163 16.85 -9.53 4.00
CA GLY A 163 17.13 -9.84 2.59
C GLY A 163 16.80 -8.71 1.64
N ASP A 164 16.11 -9.06 0.55
CA ASP A 164 15.85 -8.16 -0.59
C ASP A 164 14.69 -7.19 -0.37
N ASP A 165 13.90 -7.35 0.69
CA ASP A 165 12.76 -6.50 0.99
C ASP A 165 13.12 -5.19 1.71
N VAL A 166 14.31 -5.10 2.29
CA VAL A 166 14.77 -3.94 3.06
C VAL A 166 14.87 -2.68 2.19
N GLU A 167 15.47 -2.79 1.00
CA GLU A 167 15.67 -1.64 0.13
C GLU A 167 14.36 -1.09 -0.44
N PRO A 168 13.46 -1.90 -1.00
CA PRO A 168 12.16 -1.41 -1.45
C PRO A 168 11.34 -0.79 -0.33
N ALA A 169 11.31 -1.42 0.85
CA ALA A 169 10.57 -0.89 2.00
C ALA A 169 11.14 0.46 2.48
N ALA A 170 12.48 0.59 2.59
CA ALA A 170 13.12 1.83 2.99
C ALA A 170 12.85 2.96 1.97
N ARG A 171 12.92 2.63 0.67
CA ARG A 171 12.63 3.57 -0.41
C ARG A 171 11.17 4.04 -0.37
N ALA A 172 10.22 3.11 -0.21
CA ALA A 172 8.80 3.42 -0.12
C ALA A 172 8.48 4.25 1.14
N ALA A 173 9.07 3.91 2.29
CA ALA A 173 8.89 4.65 3.53
C ALA A 173 9.44 6.09 3.42
N ALA A 174 10.62 6.24 2.83
CA ALA A 174 11.20 7.54 2.59
C ALA A 174 10.36 8.38 1.61
N ALA A 175 9.93 7.81 0.49
CA ALA A 175 9.10 8.51 -0.50
C ALA A 175 7.76 8.98 0.08
N ALA A 176 7.14 8.19 0.97
CA ALA A 176 5.87 8.53 1.62
C ALA A 176 6.02 9.55 2.76
N GLY A 177 7.17 9.54 3.46
CA GLY A 177 7.38 10.30 4.69
C GLY A 177 8.11 11.63 4.53
N LEU A 178 8.82 11.85 3.41
CA LEU A 178 9.62 13.08 3.23
C LEU A 178 8.77 14.36 3.19
N PRO A 179 9.28 15.47 3.77
CA PRO A 179 10.50 15.62 4.57
C PRO A 179 10.26 15.46 6.07
N ASP A 180 9.01 15.40 6.53
CA ASP A 180 8.63 15.74 7.92
C ASP A 180 8.31 14.51 8.78
N ALA A 181 8.26 13.31 8.18
CA ALA A 181 7.93 12.10 8.91
C ALA A 181 9.13 11.50 9.64
N SER A 182 8.85 10.90 10.79
CA SER A 182 9.77 10.00 11.48
C SER A 182 9.41 8.55 11.18
N VAL A 183 10.42 7.71 10.97
CA VAL A 183 10.26 6.30 10.69
C VAL A 183 10.77 5.48 11.87
N THR A 184 9.93 4.58 12.37
CA THR A 184 10.36 3.52 13.31
C THR A 184 10.53 2.24 12.51
N VAL A 185 11.75 1.68 12.53
CA VAL A 185 12.06 0.41 11.90
C VAL A 185 11.69 -0.72 12.85
N VAL A 186 10.89 -1.65 12.36
CA VAL A 186 10.43 -2.82 13.11
C VAL A 186 10.90 -4.09 12.42
N HIS A 187 11.54 -4.96 13.18
CA HIS A 187 11.91 -6.29 12.75
C HIS A 187 11.34 -7.32 13.72
N VAL A 188 10.61 -8.30 13.20
CA VAL A 188 10.00 -9.36 14.01
C VAL A 188 10.70 -10.67 13.73
N ARG A 189 11.42 -11.17 14.73
CA ARG A 189 12.11 -12.47 14.63
C ARG A 189 11.12 -13.62 14.65
N GLN A 190 11.27 -14.49 13.68
CA GLN A 190 10.50 -15.73 13.62
C GLN A 190 11.22 -16.84 14.36
N ALA A 191 10.47 -17.61 15.15
CA ALA A 191 10.96 -18.83 15.80
C ALA A 191 10.34 -20.05 15.12
N LEU A 192 11.17 -21.04 14.84
CA LEU A 192 10.73 -22.37 14.43
C LEU A 192 10.67 -23.26 15.67
N PHE A 193 9.55 -23.94 15.85
CA PHE A 193 9.36 -24.93 16.91
C PHE A 193 9.59 -26.33 16.35
N GLY A 194 10.46 -27.09 16.99
CA GLY A 194 10.73 -28.47 16.64
C GLY A 194 10.78 -29.37 17.88
N GLU A 195 11.01 -30.67 17.71
CA GLU A 195 11.03 -31.66 18.78
C GLU A 195 12.11 -31.37 19.86
N GLN A 196 13.15 -30.62 19.51
CA GLN A 196 14.25 -30.26 20.41
C GLN A 196 14.11 -28.86 21.04
N GLY A 197 12.95 -28.21 20.90
CA GLY A 197 12.69 -26.87 21.40
C GLY A 197 12.45 -25.87 20.27
N PHE A 198 12.76 -24.59 20.49
CA PHE A 198 12.65 -23.55 19.46
C PHE A 198 14.03 -23.02 19.07
N ALA A 199 14.14 -22.62 17.81
CA ALA A 199 15.27 -21.89 17.26
C ALA A 199 14.80 -20.68 16.47
N TYR A 200 15.55 -19.59 16.52
CA TYR A 200 15.28 -18.46 15.64
C TYR A 200 15.80 -18.75 14.24
N VAL A 201 15.04 -18.27 13.22
CA VAL A 201 15.41 -18.40 11.80
C VAL A 201 16.70 -17.62 11.49
N GLU A 202 16.97 -16.57 12.27
CA GLU A 202 18.13 -15.70 12.13
C GLU A 202 18.85 -15.51 13.46
N SER A 203 20.15 -15.23 13.40
CA SER A 203 20.96 -14.86 14.55
C SER A 203 20.70 -13.42 15.01
N ASN A 204 21.13 -13.10 16.24
CA ASN A 204 21.05 -11.73 16.75
C ASN A 204 21.89 -10.74 15.92
N ASP A 205 22.99 -11.18 15.35
CA ASP A 205 23.89 -10.32 14.58
C ASP A 205 23.31 -10.04 13.19
N GLU A 206 22.73 -11.03 12.54
CA GLU A 206 22.00 -10.83 11.26
C GLU A 206 20.84 -9.85 11.43
N MET A 207 20.03 -10.02 12.48
CA MET A 207 18.95 -9.07 12.81
C MET A 207 19.48 -7.65 12.99
N ARG A 208 20.55 -7.47 13.79
CA ARG A 208 21.14 -6.14 14.02
C ARG A 208 21.67 -5.52 12.74
N GLN A 209 22.34 -6.30 11.89
CA GLN A 209 22.85 -5.85 10.60
C GLN A 209 21.73 -5.42 9.67
N THR A 210 20.66 -6.21 9.58
CA THR A 210 19.46 -5.89 8.79
C THR A 210 18.82 -4.58 9.24
N MET A 211 18.61 -4.41 10.54
CA MET A 211 18.04 -3.19 11.10
C MET A 211 18.96 -1.98 10.88
N ALA A 212 20.26 -2.14 11.11
CA ALA A 212 21.24 -1.06 10.90
C ALA A 212 21.28 -0.62 9.42
N ARG A 213 21.26 -1.59 8.49
CA ARG A 213 21.19 -1.31 7.05
C ARG A 213 19.92 -0.51 6.70
N ALA A 214 18.76 -0.91 7.20
CA ALA A 214 17.51 -0.22 6.96
C ALA A 214 17.54 1.22 7.49
N CYS A 215 18.03 1.42 8.70
CA CYS A 215 18.18 2.76 9.30
C CYS A 215 19.15 3.64 8.50
N GLN A 216 20.30 3.09 8.08
CA GLN A 216 21.26 3.85 7.28
C GLN A 216 20.66 4.31 5.94
N MET A 217 19.90 3.43 5.26
CA MET A 217 19.23 3.78 4.01
C MET A 217 18.20 4.91 4.18
N LEU A 218 17.45 4.91 5.29
CA LEU A 218 16.51 5.99 5.62
C LEU A 218 17.25 7.30 5.92
N ILE A 219 18.31 7.27 6.71
CA ILE A 219 19.15 8.45 7.04
C ILE A 219 19.78 9.03 5.77
N ASP A 220 20.33 8.19 4.90
CA ASP A 220 20.92 8.61 3.62
C ASP A 220 19.88 9.23 2.67
N SER A 221 18.61 8.89 2.89
CA SER A 221 17.45 9.45 2.17
C SER A 221 16.93 10.75 2.78
N GLY A 222 17.52 11.24 3.88
CA GLY A 222 17.09 12.44 4.59
C GLY A 222 15.89 12.26 5.50
N VAL A 223 15.55 11.02 5.87
CA VAL A 223 14.42 10.70 6.76
C VAL A 223 14.90 10.58 8.20
N THR A 224 14.11 11.13 9.12
CA THR A 224 14.35 10.97 10.55
C THR A 224 14.00 9.55 11.01
N VAL A 225 14.98 8.80 11.51
CA VAL A 225 14.75 7.51 12.17
C VAL A 225 14.50 7.76 13.65
N GLN A 226 13.31 7.44 14.13
CA GLN A 226 12.91 7.67 15.53
C GLN A 226 13.35 6.54 16.45
N GLY A 227 13.44 5.32 15.93
CA GLY A 227 13.82 4.17 16.73
C GLY A 227 13.86 2.86 15.93
N MET A 228 14.34 1.81 16.62
CA MET A 228 14.34 0.44 16.12
C MET A 228 13.67 -0.45 17.15
N VAL A 229 12.78 -1.33 16.71
CA VAL A 229 12.09 -2.29 17.58
C VAL A 229 12.30 -3.69 17.04
N ALA A 230 12.94 -4.53 17.84
CA ALA A 230 12.98 -5.97 17.60
C ALA A 230 11.91 -6.64 18.47
N HIS A 231 11.06 -7.43 17.84
CA HIS A 231 9.96 -8.15 18.50
C HIS A 231 10.05 -9.65 18.21
N GLN A 232 9.32 -10.45 18.99
CA GLN A 232 9.21 -11.90 18.82
C GLN A 232 7.74 -12.27 18.75
N GLY A 233 7.38 -13.24 17.91
CA GLY A 233 6.02 -13.74 17.83
C GLY A 233 5.42 -13.64 16.42
N PRO A 234 4.08 -13.68 16.31
CA PRO A 234 3.38 -13.54 15.05
C PRO A 234 3.64 -12.15 14.46
N VAL A 235 4.18 -12.10 13.23
CA VAL A 235 4.72 -10.87 12.63
C VAL A 235 3.63 -9.82 12.45
N ALA A 236 2.48 -10.21 11.87
CA ALA A 236 1.39 -9.29 11.58
C ALA A 236 0.79 -8.66 12.85
N GLU A 237 0.58 -9.47 13.90
CA GLU A 237 0.07 -9.00 15.19
C GLU A 237 1.05 -8.02 15.85
N ALA A 238 2.33 -8.36 15.87
CA ALA A 238 3.38 -7.53 16.46
C ALA A 238 3.47 -6.16 15.75
N VAL A 239 3.49 -6.15 14.41
CA VAL A 239 3.54 -4.92 13.62
C VAL A 239 2.29 -4.08 13.83
N ALA A 240 1.09 -4.69 13.81
CA ALA A 240 -0.16 -3.97 14.05
C ALA A 240 -0.22 -3.35 15.45
N GLN A 241 0.24 -4.09 16.48
CA GLN A 241 0.27 -3.59 17.85
C GLN A 241 1.27 -2.44 18.02
N ILE A 242 2.50 -2.58 17.51
CA ILE A 242 3.51 -1.52 17.54
C ILE A 242 3.01 -0.26 16.82
N ALA A 243 2.41 -0.42 15.64
CA ALA A 243 1.85 0.72 14.91
C ALA A 243 0.72 1.41 15.68
N LYS A 244 -0.08 0.66 16.42
CA LYS A 244 -1.13 1.20 17.30
C LYS A 244 -0.54 1.97 18.49
N ASP A 245 0.46 1.38 19.18
CA ASP A 245 1.09 1.96 20.37
C ASP A 245 1.85 3.26 20.04
N LEU A 246 2.50 3.31 18.88
CA LEU A 246 3.18 4.49 18.37
C LEU A 246 2.22 5.52 17.75
N ASN A 247 0.95 5.18 17.63
CA ASN A 247 -0.04 5.96 16.88
C ASN A 247 0.44 6.32 15.47
N ALA A 248 0.96 5.31 14.75
CA ALA A 248 1.50 5.48 13.42
C ALA A 248 0.42 5.94 12.42
N ASP A 249 0.79 6.77 11.47
CA ASP A 249 -0.08 7.23 10.38
C ASP A 249 -0.06 6.29 9.19
N LEU A 250 1.04 5.55 9.02
CA LEU A 250 1.29 4.65 7.91
C LEU A 250 2.11 3.45 8.38
N ILE A 251 1.78 2.27 7.88
CA ILE A 251 2.63 1.09 7.97
C ILE A 251 3.22 0.83 6.59
N VAL A 252 4.52 0.60 6.51
CA VAL A 252 5.22 0.20 5.29
C VAL A 252 5.75 -1.21 5.47
N ILE A 253 5.52 -2.06 4.50
CA ILE A 253 6.02 -3.44 4.47
C ILE A 253 6.71 -3.73 3.15
N GLY A 254 7.74 -4.57 3.19
CA GLY A 254 8.34 -5.15 2.00
C GLY A 254 7.41 -6.17 1.35
N SER A 255 7.57 -6.42 0.08
CA SER A 255 6.96 -7.55 -0.60
C SER A 255 7.95 -8.71 -0.62
N SER A 256 7.94 -9.57 0.41
CA SER A 256 8.78 -10.76 0.41
C SER A 256 8.35 -11.74 -0.68
N ARG A 257 9.30 -12.21 -1.47
CA ARG A 257 9.09 -13.36 -2.36
C ARG A 257 8.88 -14.61 -1.49
N MET A 258 7.72 -15.22 -1.54
CA MET A 258 7.66 -16.65 -1.28
C MET A 258 8.06 -17.38 -2.56
N GLY A 259 9.12 -18.21 -2.40
CA GLY A 259 9.84 -18.99 -3.38
C GLY A 259 9.14 -19.50 -4.64
N ASP A 260 9.95 -19.87 -5.57
CA ASP A 260 9.89 -20.60 -6.88
C ASP A 260 8.61 -21.35 -7.32
N ILE A 261 7.50 -21.23 -6.67
CA ILE A 261 6.25 -21.82 -7.13
C ILE A 261 5.34 -20.67 -7.56
N GLY A 262 5.11 -20.57 -8.85
CA GLY A 262 4.36 -19.55 -9.60
C GLY A 262 2.96 -19.16 -9.10
N SER A 263 2.75 -19.09 -7.82
CA SER A 263 1.56 -18.56 -7.17
C SER A 263 1.81 -17.13 -6.73
N LEU A 264 1.15 -16.22 -7.40
CA LEU A 264 0.97 -14.80 -7.12
C LEU A 264 0.27 -14.59 -5.77
N LEU A 265 0.94 -14.91 -4.65
CA LEU A 265 0.35 -14.75 -3.33
C LEU A 265 1.00 -13.56 -2.62
N LEU A 266 0.16 -12.65 -2.16
CA LEU A 266 0.50 -11.73 -1.08
C LEU A 266 1.04 -12.61 0.07
N GLY A 267 2.23 -12.31 0.60
CA GLY A 267 2.78 -13.09 1.71
C GLY A 267 1.78 -13.15 2.87
N SER A 268 1.76 -14.24 3.61
CA SER A 268 0.83 -14.42 4.75
C SER A 268 0.85 -13.23 5.72
N VAL A 269 2.03 -12.67 5.98
CA VAL A 269 2.20 -11.49 6.86
C VAL A 269 1.48 -10.27 6.32
N SER A 270 1.61 -9.97 5.02
CA SER A 270 0.94 -8.81 4.41
C SER A 270 -0.58 -8.99 4.42
N HIS A 271 -1.04 -10.20 4.14
CA HIS A 271 -2.45 -10.56 4.19
C HIS A 271 -3.01 -10.39 5.61
N ASP A 272 -2.38 -11.02 6.60
CA ASP A 272 -2.83 -10.97 7.99
C ASP A 272 -2.77 -9.54 8.55
N LEU A 273 -1.72 -8.78 8.24
CA LEU A 273 -1.60 -7.39 8.66
C LEU A 273 -2.74 -6.52 8.12
N LEU A 274 -3.10 -6.69 6.84
CA LEU A 274 -4.24 -5.99 6.26
C LEU A 274 -5.57 -6.36 6.95
N HIS A 275 -5.67 -7.49 7.62
CA HIS A 275 -6.85 -7.86 8.43
C HIS A 275 -6.83 -7.25 9.83
N MET A 276 -5.66 -7.08 10.42
CA MET A 276 -5.48 -6.76 11.84
C MET A 276 -5.35 -5.26 12.12
N THR A 277 -4.94 -4.46 11.11
CA THR A 277 -4.72 -3.02 11.31
C THR A 277 -5.85 -2.16 10.75
N ASP A 278 -6.11 -1.04 11.39
CA ASP A 278 -6.95 0.07 10.90
C ASP A 278 -6.13 1.18 10.23
N ARG A 279 -4.81 0.98 10.11
CA ARG A 279 -3.89 1.96 9.52
C ARG A 279 -3.76 1.72 8.01
N PRO A 280 -3.50 2.77 7.21
CA PRO A 280 -3.07 2.61 5.83
C PRO A 280 -1.81 1.74 5.76
N VAL A 281 -1.75 0.83 4.79
CA VAL A 281 -0.59 -0.04 4.56
C VAL A 281 -0.03 0.21 3.17
N LEU A 282 1.23 0.61 3.11
CA LEU A 282 1.99 0.73 1.88
C LEU A 282 2.82 -0.55 1.68
N VAL A 283 2.48 -1.29 0.66
CA VAL A 283 3.24 -2.45 0.23
C VAL A 283 4.28 -1.96 -0.79
N ALA A 284 5.55 -2.13 -0.48
CA ALA A 284 6.63 -1.74 -1.38
C ALA A 284 6.61 -2.56 -2.68
N GLU A 285 7.23 -2.02 -3.72
CA GLU A 285 7.34 -2.69 -5.02
C GLU A 285 8.03 -4.05 -4.90
N ARG A 286 7.74 -4.93 -5.84
CA ARG A 286 8.48 -6.18 -5.98
C ARG A 286 9.86 -5.90 -6.58
N VAL A 287 10.88 -6.53 -6.01
CA VAL A 287 12.19 -6.59 -6.68
C VAL A 287 12.07 -7.59 -7.83
N PRO A 288 12.31 -7.18 -9.09
CA PRO A 288 12.37 -8.14 -10.21
C PRO A 288 13.42 -9.21 -9.94
N ALA A 289 13.14 -10.44 -10.40
CA ALA A 289 14.08 -11.55 -10.25
C ALA A 289 15.32 -11.36 -11.11
#